data_bbf892cd51ca146ee6af64884dffc213
#
_entry.id   bbf892cd51ca146ee6af64884dffc213
#
_cell.length_a   1.000
_cell.length_b   1.000
_cell.length_c   1.000
_cell.angle_alpha   90.00
_cell.angle_beta   90.00
_cell.angle_gamma   90.00
#
_symmetry.space_group_name_H-M   'P 1'
#
loop_
_entity.id
_entity.type
_entity.pdbx_description
1 polymer ?
#
loop_
_entity_poly.entity_id
_entity_poly.type
_entity_poly.pdbx_seq_one_letter_code
_entity_poly.pdbx_strand_id
1 'polypeptide(L)'
;MIPRERENKIKPNVLDRAIAYVSPRKALVRSNARLRYEMSLQFRGAEDSRLRADWIFGQSDPTPPSNERSILRERSRDLLRNDPVATGAADTLGINIVGQGLQPQSRLRAEYLGISPEKARELQKQAEMVWQTWKPFADSANRLDFDELQFLAMRKIVEDGEIIALPIMAGEKWRPLKRAIELLESDRLENTNPKPGMTSMDSAVETGSRGEVIAYYIKKATNQPNIKNESQRITARDSEGRPKVLHVFPTKRPGQLRGIPWFAPVMTLFKDLNDTVEAEVIAARVSACLAVFVTMNDPNYGAFMGQTETEPSTNARIQSLEPGLIGYLKQGESINVVNPNRPGDTFAPFVEMVLRMIGMSLNLPYELLTKDFSKTNYSSARAAMLEGRRMFLTWRSWFSRKFCQPIWDLILEEAYLRDLFNAPDFYEFRSEYTRASWIGGGWGWVDPVKEVESSKKAIDYGLSTLSDEVAGQGKDWEEVLEQKKREKEKLEELGLNLDATTGDRRPQTDDEKPTDDRRPQTDDGGSTTDDRAAEEKKDAETE
;
A
#
# COMPACT_ATOMS: atom_id res chain seq x y z
N MET A 1 9.54 2.45 -40.44
CA MET A 1 10.14 1.18 -40.85
C MET A 1 9.11 0.10 -40.56
N ILE A 2 8.50 -0.48 -41.58
CA ILE A 2 7.48 -1.53 -41.46
C ILE A 2 8.21 -2.80 -40.99
N PRO A 3 7.79 -3.44 -39.87
CA PRO A 3 8.42 -4.68 -39.43
C PRO A 3 8.18 -5.76 -40.49
N ARG A 4 9.24 -6.40 -40.94
CA ARG A 4 9.16 -7.57 -41.82
C ARG A 4 8.35 -8.65 -41.09
N GLU A 5 7.18 -9.02 -41.64
CA GLU A 5 6.48 -10.23 -41.30
C GLU A 5 7.48 -11.40 -41.36
N ARG A 6 7.82 -11.97 -40.22
CA ARG A 6 8.41 -13.31 -40.19
C ARG A 6 7.28 -14.26 -40.54
N GLU A 7 7.18 -14.57 -41.85
CA GLU A 7 6.39 -15.69 -42.30
C GLU A 7 6.90 -16.96 -41.59
N ASN A 8 6.21 -17.37 -40.52
CA ASN A 8 6.37 -18.68 -39.90
C ASN A 8 5.81 -19.72 -40.89
N LYS A 9 6.47 -19.84 -42.05
CA LYS A 9 6.19 -20.91 -43.02
C LYS A 9 6.87 -22.17 -42.50
N ILE A 10 6.09 -23.05 -41.88
CA ILE A 10 6.52 -24.43 -41.63
C ILE A 10 6.92 -24.99 -42.98
N LYS A 11 8.23 -25.14 -43.20
CA LYS A 11 8.73 -25.70 -44.46
C LYS A 11 8.26 -27.16 -44.52
N PRO A 12 7.50 -27.53 -45.57
CA PRO A 12 7.03 -28.90 -45.69
C PRO A 12 8.23 -29.84 -45.81
N ASN A 13 8.26 -30.84 -44.97
CA ASN A 13 9.25 -31.89 -44.94
C ASN A 13 9.07 -32.77 -46.20
N VAL A 14 10.08 -33.57 -46.59
CA VAL A 14 10.06 -34.47 -47.76
C VAL A 14 8.84 -35.39 -47.71
N LEU A 15 8.47 -35.92 -46.55
CA LEU A 15 7.27 -36.73 -46.32
C LEU A 15 5.97 -35.93 -46.54
N ASP A 16 5.93 -34.67 -46.17
CA ASP A 16 4.76 -33.82 -46.37
C ASP A 16 4.53 -33.53 -47.85
N ARG A 17 5.61 -33.36 -48.63
CA ARG A 17 5.56 -33.21 -50.11
C ARG A 17 5.08 -34.49 -50.80
N ALA A 18 5.56 -35.67 -50.37
CA ALA A 18 5.14 -36.94 -50.89
C ALA A 18 3.64 -37.22 -50.61
N ILE A 19 3.19 -36.96 -49.40
CA ILE A 19 1.78 -37.11 -49.00
C ILE A 19 0.88 -36.09 -49.74
N ALA A 20 1.36 -34.86 -49.97
CA ALA A 20 0.64 -33.84 -50.71
C ALA A 20 0.42 -34.24 -52.19
N TYR A 21 1.37 -34.93 -52.78
CA TYR A 21 1.27 -35.42 -54.15
C TYR A 21 0.25 -36.55 -54.28
N VAL A 22 0.18 -37.47 -53.29
CA VAL A 22 -0.72 -38.64 -53.31
C VAL A 22 -2.12 -38.30 -52.78
N SER A 23 -2.23 -37.45 -51.76
CA SER A 23 -3.52 -37.08 -51.14
C SER A 23 -3.43 -35.70 -50.49
N PRO A 24 -3.86 -34.64 -51.18
CA PRO A 24 -3.84 -33.27 -50.66
C PRO A 24 -4.63 -33.11 -49.35
N ARG A 25 -5.74 -33.84 -49.16
CA ARG A 25 -6.55 -33.83 -47.95
C ARG A 25 -5.78 -34.35 -46.72
N LYS A 26 -5.03 -35.46 -46.88
CA LYS A 26 -4.23 -36.03 -45.80
C LYS A 26 -3.03 -35.14 -45.46
N ALA A 27 -2.44 -34.48 -46.44
CA ALA A 27 -1.39 -33.50 -46.25
C ALA A 27 -1.88 -32.28 -45.43
N LEU A 28 -3.07 -31.77 -45.72
CA LEU A 28 -3.68 -30.66 -45.00
C LEU A 28 -3.98 -31.01 -43.53
N VAL A 29 -4.52 -32.20 -43.27
CA VAL A 29 -4.79 -32.68 -41.90
C VAL A 29 -3.48 -32.83 -41.12
N ARG A 30 -2.44 -33.35 -41.75
CA ARG A 30 -1.12 -33.52 -41.14
C ARG A 30 -0.43 -32.18 -40.88
N SER A 31 -0.49 -31.22 -41.81
CA SER A 31 0.07 -29.87 -41.60
C SER A 31 -0.65 -29.15 -40.48
N ASN A 32 -1.99 -29.23 -40.42
CA ASN A 32 -2.78 -28.67 -39.32
C ASN A 32 -2.50 -29.33 -37.96
N ALA A 33 -2.30 -30.66 -37.95
CA ALA A 33 -1.94 -31.37 -36.73
C ALA A 33 -0.52 -30.97 -36.25
N ARG A 34 0.43 -30.76 -37.14
CA ARG A 34 1.75 -30.26 -36.82
C ARG A 34 1.72 -28.82 -36.31
N LEU A 35 0.97 -27.94 -36.97
CA LEU A 35 0.75 -26.58 -36.55
C LEU A 35 0.14 -26.52 -35.12
N ARG A 36 -0.87 -27.35 -34.83
CA ARG A 36 -1.45 -27.50 -33.51
C ARG A 36 -0.47 -28.03 -32.48
N TYR A 37 0.40 -28.97 -32.87
CA TYR A 37 1.45 -29.51 -32.00
C TYR A 37 2.51 -28.44 -31.68
N GLU A 38 3.00 -27.69 -32.65
CA GLU A 38 3.94 -26.59 -32.43
C GLU A 38 3.33 -25.45 -31.62
N MET A 39 2.05 -25.10 -31.86
CA MET A 39 1.31 -24.14 -31.05
C MET A 39 1.07 -24.62 -29.60
N SER A 40 0.99 -25.95 -29.38
CA SER A 40 0.83 -26.50 -28.01
C SER A 40 2.11 -26.46 -27.18
N LEU A 41 3.26 -26.28 -27.82
CA LEU A 41 4.58 -26.20 -27.18
C LEU A 41 4.97 -24.75 -26.80
N GLN A 42 4.22 -23.74 -27.25
CA GLN A 42 4.50 -22.34 -26.98
C GLN A 42 3.54 -21.79 -25.95
N PHE A 43 4.08 -21.00 -24.99
CA PHE A 43 3.24 -20.21 -24.14
C PHE A 43 2.43 -19.20 -24.97
N ARG A 44 1.12 -19.11 -24.75
CA ARG A 44 0.25 -18.15 -25.47
C ARG A 44 0.72 -16.70 -25.36
N GLY A 45 1.43 -16.34 -24.28
CA GLY A 45 2.02 -15.03 -24.08
C GLY A 45 3.22 -14.72 -24.99
N ALA A 46 3.85 -15.75 -25.59
CA ALA A 46 4.96 -15.60 -26.53
C ALA A 46 4.51 -15.73 -28.02
N GLU A 47 3.21 -15.87 -28.25
CA GLU A 47 2.64 -15.99 -29.59
C GLU A 47 2.56 -14.61 -30.25
N ASP A 48 3.21 -14.47 -31.42
CA ASP A 48 3.12 -13.28 -32.25
C ASP A 48 1.95 -13.45 -33.23
N SER A 49 0.80 -12.84 -32.88
CA SER A 49 -0.42 -12.91 -33.67
C SER A 49 -0.94 -11.51 -33.96
N ARG A 50 -1.77 -11.37 -35.03
CA ARG A 50 -2.40 -10.10 -35.41
C ARG A 50 -3.20 -9.46 -34.28
N LEU A 51 -3.79 -10.26 -33.39
CA LEU A 51 -4.55 -9.79 -32.24
C LEU A 51 -3.68 -9.25 -31.10
N ARG A 52 -2.35 -9.47 -31.19
CA ARG A 52 -1.37 -9.05 -30.20
C ARG A 52 -0.24 -8.23 -30.82
N ALA A 53 -0.46 -7.67 -32.03
CA ALA A 53 0.51 -6.85 -32.73
C ALA A 53 0.95 -5.62 -31.92
N ASP A 54 0.08 -5.14 -31.03
CA ASP A 54 0.35 -4.01 -30.15
C ASP A 54 1.12 -4.41 -28.88
N TRP A 55 1.30 -5.73 -28.64
CA TRP A 55 2.07 -6.20 -27.51
C TRP A 55 3.56 -6.19 -27.85
N ILE A 56 4.19 -5.06 -27.54
CA ILE A 56 5.61 -4.85 -27.81
C ILE A 56 6.43 -5.80 -26.96
N PHE A 57 7.26 -6.59 -27.60
CA PHE A 57 8.27 -7.42 -26.96
C PHE A 57 9.67 -6.88 -27.31
N GLY A 58 10.51 -6.79 -26.29
CA GLY A 58 11.87 -6.27 -26.45
C GLY A 58 12.61 -6.34 -25.12
N GLN A 59 13.92 -6.23 -25.21
CA GLN A 59 14.76 -6.12 -24.04
C GLN A 59 14.61 -4.71 -23.48
N SER A 60 13.86 -4.55 -22.37
CA SER A 60 13.75 -3.28 -21.67
C SER A 60 14.82 -3.20 -20.58
N ASP A 61 15.41 -2.03 -20.40
CA ASP A 61 16.34 -1.79 -19.30
C ASP A 61 15.64 -1.95 -17.94
N PRO A 62 16.32 -2.48 -16.91
CA PRO A 62 15.77 -2.58 -15.57
C PRO A 62 15.37 -1.23 -14.97
N THR A 63 16.08 -0.16 -15.36
CA THR A 63 15.82 1.22 -14.97
C THR A 63 15.22 1.98 -16.15
N PRO A 64 13.98 2.49 -16.04
CA PRO A 64 13.38 3.30 -17.11
C PRO A 64 14.24 4.55 -17.42
N PRO A 65 14.22 5.06 -18.66
CA PRO A 65 14.91 6.29 -19.03
C PRO A 65 14.51 7.48 -18.15
N SER A 66 15.40 8.45 -18.02
CA SER A 66 15.19 9.61 -17.13
C SER A 66 13.97 10.46 -17.49
N ASN A 67 13.68 10.63 -18.79
CA ASN A 67 12.49 11.33 -19.26
C ASN A 67 11.19 10.59 -18.89
N GLU A 68 11.15 9.29 -18.99
CA GLU A 68 9.99 8.48 -18.61
C GLU A 68 9.76 8.56 -17.09
N ARG A 69 10.83 8.42 -16.29
CA ARG A 69 10.75 8.55 -14.84
C ARG A 69 10.25 9.93 -14.40
N SER A 70 10.72 11.01 -15.06
CA SER A 70 10.27 12.36 -14.77
C SER A 70 8.76 12.49 -14.99
N ILE A 71 8.26 12.03 -16.14
CA ILE A 71 6.82 12.05 -16.44
C ILE A 71 6.02 11.22 -15.41
N LEU A 72 6.46 10.02 -15.08
CA LEU A 72 5.78 9.18 -14.09
C LEU A 72 5.72 9.86 -12.72
N ARG A 73 6.81 10.46 -12.29
CA ARG A 73 6.89 11.17 -11.02
C ARG A 73 5.98 12.41 -10.98
N GLU A 74 6.01 13.24 -12.01
CA GLU A 74 5.16 14.43 -12.12
C GLU A 74 3.68 14.05 -12.10
N ARG A 75 3.28 13.01 -12.84
CA ARG A 75 1.91 12.48 -12.84
C ARG A 75 1.52 11.89 -11.49
N SER A 76 2.44 11.18 -10.82
CA SER A 76 2.19 10.64 -9.48
C SER A 76 1.94 11.76 -8.46
N ARG A 77 2.75 12.82 -8.50
CA ARG A 77 2.58 14.00 -7.64
C ARG A 77 1.29 14.74 -7.93
N ASP A 78 0.88 14.82 -9.20
CA ASP A 78 -0.40 15.40 -9.59
C ASP A 78 -1.56 14.61 -9.03
N LEU A 79 -1.53 13.28 -9.15
CA LEU A 79 -2.53 12.39 -8.56
C LEU A 79 -2.63 12.57 -7.05
N LEU A 80 -1.51 12.58 -6.33
CA LEU A 80 -1.53 12.74 -4.87
C LEU A 80 -1.99 14.14 -4.42
N ARG A 81 -1.97 15.10 -5.30
CA ARG A 81 -2.46 16.45 -5.02
C ARG A 81 -3.95 16.62 -5.30
N ASN A 82 -4.45 16.00 -6.36
CA ASN A 82 -5.74 16.32 -6.95
C ASN A 82 -6.74 15.15 -6.92
N ASP A 83 -6.29 13.90 -6.74
CA ASP A 83 -7.15 12.71 -6.71
C ASP A 83 -7.33 12.21 -5.27
N PRO A 84 -8.57 12.18 -4.75
CA PRO A 84 -8.83 11.77 -3.36
C PRO A 84 -8.53 10.29 -3.10
N VAL A 85 -8.70 9.42 -4.11
CA VAL A 85 -8.44 7.99 -3.96
C VAL A 85 -6.95 7.72 -3.90
N ALA A 86 -6.17 8.38 -4.77
CA ALA A 86 -4.71 8.27 -4.77
C ALA A 86 -4.10 8.80 -3.47
N THR A 87 -4.56 9.98 -3.01
CA THR A 87 -4.13 10.55 -1.72
C THR A 87 -4.47 9.61 -0.57
N GLY A 88 -5.73 9.13 -0.51
CA GLY A 88 -6.18 8.20 0.52
C GLY A 88 -5.41 6.88 0.52
N ALA A 89 -5.05 6.35 -0.65
CA ALA A 89 -4.23 5.15 -0.78
C ALA A 89 -2.82 5.36 -0.23
N ALA A 90 -2.15 6.47 -0.60
CA ALA A 90 -0.81 6.80 -0.11
C ALA A 90 -0.79 6.99 1.41
N ASP A 91 -1.77 7.70 1.96
CA ASP A 91 -1.91 7.90 3.39
C ASP A 91 -2.20 6.58 4.12
N THR A 92 -3.05 5.72 3.58
CA THR A 92 -3.32 4.39 4.13
C THR A 92 -2.04 3.54 4.20
N LEU A 93 -1.21 3.57 3.15
CA LEU A 93 0.08 2.89 3.14
C LEU A 93 1.02 3.48 4.19
N GLY A 94 1.17 4.80 4.27
CA GLY A 94 2.02 5.48 5.25
C GLY A 94 1.61 5.17 6.69
N ILE A 95 0.32 5.29 7.01
CA ILE A 95 -0.23 5.05 8.35
C ILE A 95 -0.04 3.60 8.79
N ASN A 96 -0.25 2.63 7.92
CA ASN A 96 -0.17 1.23 8.30
C ASN A 96 1.25 0.65 8.26
N ILE A 97 2.14 1.18 7.42
CA ILE A 97 3.54 0.73 7.36
C ILE A 97 4.36 1.38 8.46
N VAL A 98 4.33 2.70 8.60
CA VAL A 98 5.12 3.47 9.56
C VAL A 98 4.30 3.87 10.78
N GLY A 99 3.10 4.41 10.57
CA GLY A 99 2.21 4.90 11.63
C GLY A 99 2.85 6.04 12.41
N GLN A 100 2.98 5.86 13.71
CA GLN A 100 3.59 6.82 14.64
C GLN A 100 5.12 6.75 14.69
N GLY A 101 5.75 6.04 13.75
CA GLY A 101 7.19 5.78 13.72
C GLY A 101 7.57 4.39 14.20
N LEU A 102 8.61 3.83 13.59
CA LEU A 102 9.19 2.55 13.99
C LEU A 102 10.23 2.81 15.05
N GLN A 103 10.13 2.11 16.18
CA GLN A 103 11.05 2.23 17.30
C GLN A 103 12.02 1.05 17.33
N PRO A 104 13.32 1.28 17.53
CA PRO A 104 14.29 0.21 17.67
C PRO A 104 14.19 -0.40 19.07
N GLN A 105 14.17 -1.71 19.14
CA GLN A 105 14.43 -2.48 20.35
C GLN A 105 15.77 -3.18 20.17
N SER A 106 16.75 -2.85 20.98
CA SER A 106 18.09 -3.45 20.93
C SER A 106 18.05 -4.94 21.24
N ARG A 107 18.76 -5.76 20.46
CA ARG A 107 18.73 -7.25 20.55
C ARG A 107 20.14 -7.82 20.57
N LEU A 108 20.93 -7.42 21.57
CA LEU A 108 22.29 -7.93 21.78
C LEU A 108 22.27 -9.39 22.22
N ARG A 109 23.16 -10.19 21.66
CA ARG A 109 23.40 -11.58 22.13
C ARG A 109 24.60 -11.62 23.07
N ALA A 110 24.31 -11.68 24.36
CA ALA A 110 25.33 -11.69 25.43
C ALA A 110 26.40 -12.77 25.23
N GLU A 111 25.97 -13.98 24.84
CA GLU A 111 26.87 -15.12 24.59
C GLU A 111 27.85 -14.85 23.45
N TYR A 112 27.38 -14.22 22.36
CA TYR A 112 28.23 -13.92 21.21
C TYR A 112 29.27 -12.83 21.52
N LEU A 113 28.91 -11.88 22.38
CA LEU A 113 29.80 -10.81 22.83
C LEU A 113 30.71 -11.22 23.99
N GLY A 114 30.53 -12.39 24.57
CA GLY A 114 31.28 -12.84 25.75
C GLY A 114 31.05 -12.00 27.01
N ILE A 115 29.89 -11.32 27.12
CA ILE A 115 29.53 -10.47 28.25
C ILE A 115 28.42 -11.10 29.09
N SER A 116 28.26 -10.62 30.34
CA SER A 116 27.16 -11.12 31.18
C SER A 116 25.79 -10.64 30.66
N PRO A 117 24.70 -11.37 30.92
CA PRO A 117 23.35 -10.97 30.55
C PRO A 117 22.94 -9.61 31.14
N GLU A 118 23.40 -9.31 32.35
CA GLU A 118 23.14 -8.02 33.01
C GLU A 118 23.81 -6.89 32.25
N LYS A 119 25.06 -7.08 31.82
CA LYS A 119 25.79 -6.08 31.02
C LYS A 119 25.16 -5.89 29.65
N ALA A 120 24.66 -6.96 29.03
CA ALA A 120 23.95 -6.87 27.77
C ALA A 120 22.68 -6.02 27.91
N ARG A 121 21.86 -6.23 28.96
CA ARG A 121 20.67 -5.42 29.25
C ARG A 121 21.02 -3.95 29.51
N GLU A 122 22.10 -3.69 30.24
CA GLU A 122 22.58 -2.31 30.46
C GLU A 122 22.89 -1.62 29.13
N LEU A 123 23.63 -2.30 28.25
CA LEU A 123 23.97 -1.78 26.92
C LEU A 123 22.74 -1.60 26.04
N GLN A 124 21.76 -2.50 26.08
CA GLN A 124 20.51 -2.36 25.36
C GLN A 124 19.77 -1.08 25.79
N LYS A 125 19.64 -0.85 27.10
CA LYS A 125 19.02 0.37 27.65
C LYS A 125 19.81 1.63 27.28
N GLN A 126 21.15 1.58 27.30
CA GLN A 126 21.98 2.70 26.85
C GLN A 126 21.74 3.04 25.38
N ALA A 127 21.71 2.04 24.50
CA ALA A 127 21.46 2.21 23.07
C ALA A 127 20.09 2.85 22.81
N GLU A 128 19.05 2.37 23.45
CA GLU A 128 17.68 2.88 23.32
C GLU A 128 17.56 4.31 23.90
N MET A 129 18.23 4.60 25.02
CA MET A 129 18.27 5.95 25.60
C MET A 129 18.99 6.95 24.66
N VAL A 130 20.09 6.54 24.04
CA VAL A 130 20.78 7.34 23.02
C VAL A 130 19.84 7.68 21.87
N TRP A 131 19.09 6.69 21.40
CA TRP A 131 18.10 6.89 20.33
C TRP A 131 17.01 7.88 20.72
N GLN A 132 16.39 7.69 21.88
CA GLN A 132 15.35 8.60 22.37
C GLN A 132 15.86 10.03 22.56
N THR A 133 17.13 10.19 22.93
CA THR A 133 17.77 11.50 23.07
C THR A 133 18.04 12.16 21.71
N TRP A 134 18.41 11.39 20.70
CA TRP A 134 18.71 11.87 19.35
C TRP A 134 17.45 12.15 18.50
N LYS A 135 16.47 11.29 18.60
CA LYS A 135 15.27 11.25 17.76
C LYS A 135 14.57 12.60 17.55
N PRO A 136 14.34 13.45 18.58
CA PRO A 136 13.72 14.77 18.41
C PRO A 136 14.54 15.74 17.55
N PHE A 137 15.84 15.47 17.35
CA PHE A 137 16.78 16.31 16.64
C PHE A 137 17.30 15.68 15.36
N ALA A 138 16.57 14.70 14.83
CA ALA A 138 17.02 13.91 13.69
C ALA A 138 17.11 14.69 12.38
N ASP A 139 16.18 15.63 12.14
CA ASP A 139 16.16 16.43 10.91
C ASP A 139 17.29 17.46 10.87
N SER A 140 17.93 17.56 9.71
CA SER A 140 18.98 18.54 9.45
C SER A 140 18.48 19.99 9.56
N ALA A 141 17.23 20.23 9.14
CA ALA A 141 16.57 21.54 9.22
C ALA A 141 15.87 21.78 10.58
N ASN A 142 15.90 20.80 11.48
CA ASN A 142 15.27 20.85 12.80
C ASN A 142 13.77 21.20 12.76
N ARG A 143 13.06 20.63 11.81
CA ARG A 143 11.60 20.81 11.63
C ARG A 143 10.82 19.57 12.04
N LEU A 144 11.41 18.39 11.81
CA LEU A 144 10.78 17.09 11.97
C LEU A 144 11.58 16.27 12.97
N ASP A 145 10.89 15.44 13.73
CA ASP A 145 11.54 14.37 14.47
C ASP A 145 11.79 13.15 13.55
N PHE A 146 12.38 12.10 14.09
CA PHE A 146 12.69 10.92 13.27
C PHE A 146 11.45 10.14 12.86
N ASP A 147 10.39 10.15 13.63
CA ASP A 147 9.14 9.45 13.31
C ASP A 147 8.43 10.14 12.13
N GLU A 148 8.42 11.47 12.14
CA GLU A 148 7.92 12.28 11.03
C GLU A 148 8.78 12.11 9.77
N LEU A 149 10.12 12.02 9.91
CA LEU A 149 11.03 11.72 8.80
C LEU A 149 10.76 10.34 8.19
N GLN A 150 10.48 9.33 9.02
CA GLN A 150 10.11 8.00 8.55
C GLN A 150 8.81 8.04 7.73
N PHE A 151 7.78 8.73 8.26
CA PHE A 151 6.50 8.85 7.58
C PHE A 151 6.64 9.57 6.23
N LEU A 152 7.36 10.70 6.23
CA LEU A 152 7.64 11.46 5.02
C LEU A 152 8.43 10.63 4.00
N ALA A 153 9.46 9.90 4.44
CA ALA A 153 10.26 9.03 3.58
C ALA A 153 9.42 7.93 2.93
N MET A 154 8.56 7.25 3.71
CA MET A 154 7.69 6.20 3.17
C MET A 154 6.67 6.78 2.19
N ARG A 155 6.05 7.93 2.51
CA ARG A 155 5.14 8.63 1.59
C ARG A 155 5.81 8.97 0.26
N LYS A 156 7.05 9.48 0.31
CA LYS A 156 7.84 9.79 -0.90
C LYS A 156 8.23 8.56 -1.70
N ILE A 157 8.48 7.44 -1.05
CA ILE A 157 8.71 6.15 -1.75
C ILE A 157 7.45 5.72 -2.52
N VAL A 158 6.26 5.91 -1.97
CA VAL A 158 5.00 5.63 -2.67
C VAL A 158 4.79 6.61 -3.83
N GLU A 159 5.01 7.89 -3.59
CA GLU A 159 4.78 8.99 -4.53
C GLU A 159 5.80 9.01 -5.68
N ASP A 160 7.09 9.09 -5.36
CA ASP A 160 8.18 9.27 -6.32
C ASP A 160 8.84 7.94 -6.73
N GLY A 161 8.57 6.86 -5.97
CA GLY A 161 9.20 5.55 -6.12
C GLY A 161 10.49 5.38 -5.33
N GLU A 162 11.11 6.47 -4.85
CA GLU A 162 12.41 6.47 -4.18
C GLU A 162 12.55 7.69 -3.26
N ILE A 163 13.44 7.57 -2.28
CA ILE A 163 13.88 8.68 -1.43
C ILE A 163 15.39 8.64 -1.23
N ILE A 164 16.02 9.79 -1.12
CA ILE A 164 17.43 9.92 -0.78
C ILE A 164 17.54 10.52 0.61
N ALA A 165 18.33 9.92 1.47
CA ALA A 165 18.68 10.48 2.76
C ALA A 165 20.19 10.62 2.89
N LEU A 166 20.62 11.80 3.29
CA LEU A 166 22.03 12.11 3.56
C LEU A 166 22.25 12.19 5.06
N PRO A 167 22.98 11.26 5.67
CA PRO A 167 23.48 11.43 7.02
C PRO A 167 24.58 12.50 7.03
N ILE A 168 24.30 13.66 7.60
CA ILE A 168 25.24 14.77 7.70
C ILE A 168 25.68 14.99 9.13
N MET A 169 26.78 15.73 9.32
CA MET A 169 27.23 16.21 10.63
C MET A 169 26.77 17.66 10.81
N ALA A 170 25.79 17.87 11.67
CA ALA A 170 25.27 19.20 11.99
C ALA A 170 26.24 19.96 12.92
N GLY A 171 26.43 21.25 12.67
CA GLY A 171 27.40 22.07 13.39
C GLY A 171 26.89 22.64 14.71
N GLU A 172 25.58 22.60 14.98
CA GLU A 172 24.96 23.27 16.11
C GLU A 172 25.37 22.63 17.45
N LYS A 173 25.79 23.45 18.40
CA LYS A 173 26.29 23.01 19.71
C LYS A 173 25.20 22.42 20.61
N TRP A 174 23.98 22.83 20.44
CA TRP A 174 22.82 22.42 21.27
C TRP A 174 22.33 21.00 20.96
N ARG A 175 22.69 20.42 19.81
CA ARG A 175 22.32 19.03 19.47
C ARG A 175 23.10 18.05 20.36
N PRO A 176 22.41 17.08 21.00
CA PRO A 176 23.08 16.07 21.84
C PRO A 176 24.02 15.18 21.03
N LEU A 177 23.61 14.77 19.85
CA LEU A 177 24.42 14.11 18.84
C LEU A 177 24.44 14.99 17.57
N LYS A 178 25.57 14.96 16.85
CA LYS A 178 25.78 15.86 15.70
C LYS A 178 25.25 15.29 14.39
N ARG A 179 25.00 13.98 14.35
CA ARG A 179 24.44 13.37 13.16
C ARG A 179 23.00 13.77 12.98
N ALA A 180 22.68 14.25 11.78
CA ALA A 180 21.34 14.61 11.36
C ALA A 180 21.07 14.05 9.98
N ILE A 181 19.82 13.95 9.60
CA ILE A 181 19.37 13.37 8.34
C ILE A 181 18.79 14.50 7.47
N GLU A 182 19.31 14.63 6.27
CA GLU A 182 18.73 15.49 5.22
C GLU A 182 17.98 14.61 4.23
N LEU A 183 16.64 14.75 4.15
CA LEU A 183 15.85 14.08 3.12
C LEU A 183 15.84 14.91 1.84
N LEU A 184 16.06 14.23 0.72
CA LEU A 184 16.10 14.84 -0.60
C LEU A 184 15.09 14.14 -1.53
N GLU A 185 14.34 14.94 -2.28
CA GLU A 185 13.50 14.42 -3.35
C GLU A 185 14.33 13.82 -4.49
N SER A 186 13.75 12.88 -5.19
CA SER A 186 14.36 12.17 -6.31
C SER A 186 14.84 13.08 -7.45
N ASP A 187 14.26 14.30 -7.59
CA ASP A 187 14.68 15.31 -8.57
C ASP A 187 16.08 15.85 -8.34
N ARG A 188 16.55 15.75 -7.08
CA ARG A 188 17.90 16.14 -6.73
C ARG A 188 18.95 15.14 -7.22
N LEU A 189 18.55 13.89 -7.51
CA LEU A 189 19.46 12.87 -8.04
C LEU A 189 19.56 12.99 -9.55
N GLU A 190 20.44 13.87 -10.00
CA GLU A 190 20.68 14.18 -11.40
C GLU A 190 22.13 14.57 -11.64
N ASN A 191 22.71 14.04 -12.71
CA ASN A 191 24.03 14.44 -13.19
C ASN A 191 23.89 15.51 -14.28
N THR A 192 24.19 16.73 -13.94
CA THR A 192 24.10 17.89 -14.87
C THR A 192 25.28 17.95 -15.85
N ASN A 193 26.34 17.16 -15.62
CA ASN A 193 27.57 17.15 -16.46
C ASN A 193 28.08 15.71 -16.62
N PRO A 194 27.36 14.82 -17.34
CA PRO A 194 27.82 13.45 -17.52
C PRO A 194 29.11 13.41 -18.36
N LYS A 195 30.13 12.70 -17.88
CA LYS A 195 31.37 12.52 -18.64
C LYS A 195 31.11 11.60 -19.83
N PRO A 196 31.72 11.88 -21.00
CA PRO A 196 31.66 10.96 -22.13
C PRO A 196 32.20 9.59 -21.72
N GLY A 197 31.45 8.50 -22.04
CA GLY A 197 31.84 7.14 -21.73
C GLY A 197 31.40 6.62 -20.34
N MET A 198 30.58 7.35 -19.58
CA MET A 198 29.89 6.77 -18.43
C MET A 198 28.93 5.67 -18.89
N THR A 199 29.22 4.44 -18.47
CA THR A 199 28.48 3.22 -18.87
C THR A 199 27.29 2.91 -17.97
N SER A 200 26.92 3.80 -17.03
CA SER A 200 25.77 3.56 -16.15
C SER A 200 24.45 3.78 -16.89
N MET A 201 23.47 2.93 -16.66
CA MET A 201 22.09 3.08 -17.14
C MET A 201 21.44 4.40 -16.71
N ASP A 202 21.93 4.98 -15.60
CA ASP A 202 21.53 6.29 -15.10
C ASP A 202 22.78 7.13 -14.80
N SER A 203 22.91 8.27 -15.48
CA SER A 203 24.06 9.16 -15.31
C SER A 203 24.18 9.74 -13.89
N ALA A 204 23.11 9.71 -13.10
CA ALA A 204 23.12 10.19 -11.72
C ALA A 204 23.63 9.17 -10.70
N VAL A 205 23.71 7.89 -11.06
CA VAL A 205 24.18 6.79 -10.23
C VAL A 205 25.39 6.16 -10.90
N GLU A 206 26.56 6.32 -10.30
CA GLU A 206 27.81 5.74 -10.80
C GLU A 206 27.95 4.32 -10.27
N THR A 207 28.08 3.36 -11.18
CA THR A 207 28.21 1.95 -10.82
C THR A 207 29.56 1.38 -11.24
N GLY A 208 30.04 0.40 -10.51
CA GLY A 208 31.23 -0.37 -10.84
C GLY A 208 30.94 -1.52 -11.81
N SER A 209 31.96 -2.33 -12.04
CA SER A 209 31.93 -3.41 -13.02
C SER A 209 30.95 -4.55 -12.69
N ARG A 210 30.56 -4.70 -11.42
CA ARG A 210 29.59 -5.69 -10.94
C ARG A 210 28.20 -5.09 -10.68
N GLY A 211 28.00 -3.80 -11.04
CA GLY A 211 26.76 -3.09 -10.78
C GLY A 211 26.65 -2.51 -9.36
N GLU A 212 27.71 -2.59 -8.55
CA GLU A 212 27.77 -1.94 -7.25
C GLU A 212 27.76 -0.42 -7.39
N VAL A 213 27.02 0.28 -6.53
CA VAL A 213 26.95 1.73 -6.56
C VAL A 213 28.19 2.33 -5.89
N ILE A 214 28.95 3.11 -6.66
CA ILE A 214 30.18 3.80 -6.21
C ILE A 214 29.87 5.20 -5.70
N ALA A 215 29.06 5.97 -6.45
CA ALA A 215 28.75 7.35 -6.13
C ALA A 215 27.39 7.80 -6.69
N TYR A 216 26.90 8.88 -6.14
CA TYR A 216 25.70 9.57 -6.56
C TYR A 216 26.03 11.00 -6.97
N TYR A 217 25.34 11.51 -7.99
CA TYR A 217 25.40 12.89 -8.40
C TYR A 217 24.14 13.62 -7.93
N ILE A 218 24.32 14.52 -6.96
CA ILE A 218 23.21 15.21 -6.29
C ILE A 218 23.29 16.69 -6.59
N LYS A 219 22.20 17.27 -7.11
CA LYS A 219 22.08 18.72 -7.34
C LYS A 219 22.20 19.48 -6.02
N LYS A 220 23.00 20.52 -5.98
CA LYS A 220 23.04 21.43 -4.83
C LYS A 220 21.75 22.24 -4.77
N ALA A 221 21.20 22.41 -3.56
CA ALA A 221 20.11 23.36 -3.37
C ALA A 221 20.66 24.77 -3.56
N THR A 222 20.22 25.48 -4.60
CA THR A 222 20.54 26.88 -4.80
C THR A 222 19.27 27.70 -4.79
N ASN A 223 19.13 28.56 -3.78
CA ASN A 223 18.06 29.58 -3.75
C ASN A 223 18.36 30.77 -4.65
N GLN A 224 19.42 30.69 -5.46
CA GLN A 224 19.85 31.79 -6.33
C GLN A 224 19.54 31.44 -7.79
N PRO A 225 18.71 32.22 -8.48
CA PRO A 225 18.23 31.92 -9.84
C PRO A 225 19.35 31.93 -10.90
N ASN A 226 20.54 32.42 -10.61
CA ASN A 226 21.63 32.58 -11.58
C ASN A 226 22.82 31.63 -11.37
N ILE A 227 22.78 30.73 -10.40
CA ILE A 227 23.82 29.72 -10.25
C ILE A 227 23.45 28.49 -11.06
N LYS A 228 24.32 28.09 -11.98
CA LYS A 228 24.19 26.81 -12.70
C LYS A 228 23.96 25.71 -11.68
N ASN A 229 22.88 24.94 -11.86
CA ASN A 229 22.56 23.75 -11.07
C ASN A 229 23.71 22.72 -11.24
N GLU A 230 24.78 22.86 -10.45
CA GLU A 230 25.87 21.91 -10.46
C GLU A 230 25.53 20.71 -9.57
N SER A 231 25.71 19.52 -10.11
CA SER A 231 25.65 18.31 -9.33
C SER A 231 26.99 18.04 -8.63
N GLN A 232 26.90 17.68 -7.36
CA GLN A 232 28.03 17.24 -6.57
C GLN A 232 28.10 15.71 -6.59
N ARG A 233 29.29 15.18 -6.87
CA ARG A 233 29.55 13.75 -6.74
C ARG A 233 29.78 13.41 -5.27
N ILE A 234 28.95 12.54 -4.70
CA ILE A 234 29.05 12.02 -3.33
C ILE A 234 29.26 10.50 -3.43
N THR A 235 30.35 10.00 -2.82
CA THR A 235 30.58 8.55 -2.76
C THR A 235 29.48 7.86 -1.97
N ALA A 236 29.04 6.67 -2.40
CA ALA A 236 28.00 5.93 -1.72
C ALA A 236 28.36 5.60 -0.27
N ARG A 237 29.67 5.31 -0.04
CA ARG A 237 30.23 4.99 1.27
C ARG A 237 31.51 5.76 1.49
N ASP A 238 31.93 5.88 2.75
CA ASP A 238 33.26 6.38 3.11
C ASP A 238 34.32 5.24 3.13
N SER A 239 35.55 5.56 3.56
CA SER A 239 36.64 4.60 3.67
C SER A 239 36.36 3.45 4.65
N GLU A 240 35.55 3.70 5.66
CA GLU A 240 35.18 2.75 6.71
C GLU A 240 33.92 1.95 6.35
N GLY A 241 33.38 2.14 5.13
CA GLY A 241 32.18 1.46 4.67
C GLY A 241 30.86 2.07 5.16
N ARG A 242 30.88 3.21 5.87
CA ARG A 242 29.67 3.88 6.35
C ARG A 242 28.91 4.53 5.18
N PRO A 243 27.59 4.42 5.13
CA PRO A 243 26.80 5.04 4.07
C PRO A 243 26.85 6.57 4.20
N LYS A 244 27.25 7.25 3.11
CA LYS A 244 27.13 8.70 2.93
C LYS A 244 25.82 9.08 2.25
N VAL A 245 25.24 8.15 1.52
CA VAL A 245 23.97 8.31 0.84
C VAL A 245 23.14 7.06 1.10
N LEU A 246 21.95 7.23 1.63
CA LEU A 246 20.93 6.19 1.72
C LEU A 246 19.95 6.44 0.58
N HIS A 247 20.02 5.64 -0.47
CA HIS A 247 19.10 5.66 -1.59
C HIS A 247 18.12 4.48 -1.42
N VAL A 248 16.89 4.80 -1.04
CA VAL A 248 15.90 3.80 -0.62
C VAL A 248 14.77 3.72 -1.64
N PHE A 249 14.64 2.57 -2.27
CA PHE A 249 13.56 2.24 -3.21
C PHE A 249 13.35 0.73 -3.31
N PRO A 250 12.12 0.28 -3.64
CA PRO A 250 11.84 -1.13 -3.89
C PRO A 250 12.44 -1.58 -5.22
N THR A 251 13.37 -2.54 -5.18
CA THR A 251 13.95 -3.14 -6.37
C THR A 251 13.01 -4.22 -6.91
N LYS A 252 12.48 -4.02 -8.11
CA LYS A 252 11.57 -4.96 -8.80
C LYS A 252 12.30 -5.84 -9.84
N ARG A 253 13.46 -5.39 -10.30
CA ARG A 253 14.28 -6.11 -11.30
C ARG A 253 15.76 -6.08 -10.92
N PRO A 254 16.51 -7.18 -11.11
CA PRO A 254 17.97 -7.15 -10.94
C PRO A 254 18.60 -6.04 -11.79
N GLY A 255 19.56 -5.31 -11.23
CA GLY A 255 20.24 -4.20 -11.91
C GLY A 255 19.46 -2.88 -11.94
N GLN A 256 18.29 -2.80 -11.32
CA GLN A 256 17.55 -1.55 -11.20
C GLN A 256 18.28 -0.55 -10.31
N LEU A 257 18.52 0.65 -10.82
CA LEU A 257 19.28 1.71 -10.15
C LEU A 257 18.41 2.83 -9.58
N ARG A 258 17.15 2.94 -10.00
CA ARG A 258 16.22 4.01 -9.63
C ARG A 258 14.85 3.46 -9.29
N GLY A 259 14.15 4.14 -8.38
CA GLY A 259 12.78 3.82 -8.02
C GLY A 259 11.75 4.18 -9.10
N ILE A 260 10.57 3.58 -9.00
CA ILE A 260 9.41 3.84 -9.86
C ILE A 260 8.20 4.07 -8.95
N PRO A 261 7.41 5.15 -9.16
CA PRO A 261 6.21 5.43 -8.38
C PRO A 261 5.30 4.19 -8.27
N TRP A 262 4.71 3.97 -7.10
CA TRP A 262 3.84 2.81 -6.89
C TRP A 262 2.58 2.87 -7.74
N PHE A 263 2.14 4.09 -8.06
CA PHE A 263 0.97 4.33 -8.92
C PHE A 263 1.24 4.11 -10.42
N ALA A 264 2.51 3.95 -10.85
CA ALA A 264 2.86 3.86 -12.27
C ALA A 264 1.98 2.88 -13.08
N PRO A 265 1.64 1.66 -12.61
CA PRO A 265 0.81 0.73 -13.38
C PRO A 265 -0.66 1.15 -13.50
N VAL A 266 -1.15 2.04 -12.64
CA VAL A 266 -2.58 2.40 -12.52
C VAL A 266 -2.87 3.88 -12.71
N MET A 267 -1.88 4.69 -13.08
CA MET A 267 -2.07 6.15 -13.30
C MET A 267 -3.15 6.45 -14.32
N THR A 268 -3.23 5.67 -15.40
CA THR A 268 -4.27 5.84 -16.41
C THR A 268 -5.65 5.51 -15.89
N LEU A 269 -5.78 4.45 -15.05
CA LEU A 269 -7.06 4.09 -14.45
C LEU A 269 -7.58 5.17 -13.48
N PHE A 270 -6.69 5.81 -12.71
CA PHE A 270 -7.07 6.97 -11.89
C PHE A 270 -7.60 8.11 -12.75
N LYS A 271 -6.88 8.45 -13.81
CA LYS A 271 -7.29 9.52 -14.72
C LYS A 271 -8.62 9.23 -15.39
N ASP A 272 -8.79 8.02 -15.95
CA ASP A 272 -10.03 7.58 -16.61
C ASP A 272 -11.21 7.56 -15.62
N LEU A 273 -10.97 7.15 -14.36
CA LEU A 273 -11.99 7.16 -13.32
C LEU A 273 -12.44 8.59 -13.00
N ASN A 274 -11.50 9.50 -12.79
CA ASN A 274 -11.81 10.91 -12.51
C ASN A 274 -12.57 11.56 -13.66
N ASP A 275 -12.09 11.38 -14.89
CA ASP A 275 -12.75 11.96 -16.09
C ASP A 275 -14.17 11.38 -16.26
N THR A 276 -14.35 10.10 -15.95
CA THR A 276 -15.68 9.44 -16.01
C THR A 276 -16.62 10.00 -14.93
N VAL A 277 -16.14 10.15 -13.69
CA VAL A 277 -16.93 10.72 -12.58
C VAL A 277 -17.29 12.17 -12.88
N GLU A 278 -16.34 12.99 -13.37
CA GLU A 278 -16.59 14.38 -13.75
C GLU A 278 -17.63 14.47 -14.88
N ALA A 279 -17.49 13.65 -15.92
CA ALA A 279 -18.45 13.60 -17.02
C ALA A 279 -19.85 13.24 -16.55
N GLU A 280 -19.98 12.27 -15.60
CA GLU A 280 -21.27 11.89 -15.04
C GLU A 280 -21.90 13.00 -14.18
N VAL A 281 -21.08 13.71 -13.38
CA VAL A 281 -21.52 14.89 -12.61
C VAL A 281 -22.02 16.00 -13.53
N ILE A 282 -21.31 16.28 -14.64
CA ILE A 282 -21.71 17.26 -15.64
C ILE A 282 -23.03 16.80 -16.31
N ALA A 283 -23.12 15.55 -16.72
CA ALA A 283 -24.31 14.98 -17.33
C ALA A 283 -25.52 15.04 -16.39
N ALA A 284 -25.34 14.74 -15.09
CA ALA A 284 -26.39 14.87 -14.08
C ALA A 284 -26.85 16.32 -13.91
N ARG A 285 -25.92 17.30 -13.91
CA ARG A 285 -26.26 18.73 -13.85
C ARG A 285 -27.06 19.18 -15.08
N VAL A 286 -26.59 18.79 -16.28
CA VAL A 286 -27.29 19.10 -17.53
C VAL A 286 -28.67 18.46 -17.53
N SER A 287 -28.78 17.20 -17.10
CA SER A 287 -30.07 16.49 -17.01
C SER A 287 -31.03 17.16 -16.02
N ALA A 288 -30.53 17.68 -14.91
CA ALA A 288 -31.37 18.43 -13.96
C ALA A 288 -31.90 19.77 -14.54
N CYS A 289 -31.21 20.32 -15.54
CA CYS A 289 -31.62 21.56 -16.22
C CYS A 289 -32.58 21.27 -17.42
N LEU A 290 -32.51 20.08 -18.03
CA LEU A 290 -33.29 19.72 -19.21
C LEU A 290 -34.60 19.08 -18.79
N ALA A 291 -35.57 19.87 -18.36
CA ALA A 291 -36.83 19.34 -17.88
C ALA A 291 -37.83 19.00 -19.01
N VAL A 292 -37.87 19.74 -20.13
CA VAL A 292 -38.95 19.60 -21.11
C VAL A 292 -38.55 20.08 -22.51
N PHE A 293 -38.81 19.27 -23.55
CA PHE A 293 -38.83 19.72 -24.95
C PHE A 293 -40.26 19.80 -25.43
N VAL A 294 -40.66 20.97 -25.94
CA VAL A 294 -41.96 21.15 -26.56
C VAL A 294 -41.82 20.94 -28.07
N THR A 295 -42.47 19.91 -28.61
CA THR A 295 -42.55 19.66 -30.06
C THR A 295 -43.85 20.26 -30.62
N MET A 296 -43.74 21.10 -31.65
CA MET A 296 -44.88 21.65 -32.37
C MET A 296 -45.06 20.92 -33.71
N ASN A 297 -46.29 20.55 -34.03
CA ASN A 297 -46.64 19.92 -35.31
C ASN A 297 -47.04 20.93 -36.40
N ASP A 298 -47.13 22.22 -36.08
CA ASP A 298 -47.54 23.26 -37.06
C ASP A 298 -46.41 24.26 -37.35
N PRO A 299 -45.90 24.33 -38.60
CA PRO A 299 -44.81 25.23 -38.96
C PRO A 299 -45.18 26.74 -38.93
N ASN A 300 -46.46 27.09 -38.93
CA ASN A 300 -46.92 28.50 -39.00
C ASN A 300 -47.10 29.17 -37.62
N TYR A 301 -46.97 28.46 -36.53
CA TYR A 301 -47.22 29.00 -35.18
C TYR A 301 -46.06 29.77 -34.56
N GLY A 302 -44.92 29.84 -35.23
CA GLY A 302 -43.70 30.51 -34.74
C GLY A 302 -43.77 32.04 -34.63
N ALA A 303 -44.83 32.67 -35.12
CA ALA A 303 -44.93 34.12 -35.16
C ALA A 303 -45.61 34.79 -33.93
N PHE A 304 -46.08 34.00 -32.96
CA PHE A 304 -46.89 34.55 -31.85
C PHE A 304 -46.29 34.41 -30.45
N MET A 305 -45.08 33.94 -30.32
CA MET A 305 -44.43 33.88 -29.02
C MET A 305 -43.56 35.12 -28.71
N GLY A 306 -43.96 35.84 -27.65
CA GLY A 306 -43.31 37.04 -27.18
C GLY A 306 -41.83 36.86 -26.79
N GLN A 307 -41.13 37.94 -26.81
CA GLN A 307 -39.73 38.20 -26.45
C GLN A 307 -38.88 36.99 -26.05
N THR A 308 -38.30 36.37 -27.06
CA THR A 308 -37.19 35.42 -26.90
C THR A 308 -35.91 36.19 -27.18
N GLU A 309 -34.97 36.15 -26.28
CA GLU A 309 -33.60 36.65 -26.54
C GLU A 309 -32.99 35.78 -27.64
N THR A 310 -32.59 36.40 -28.71
CA THR A 310 -31.86 35.77 -29.83
C THR A 310 -30.39 36.05 -29.69
N GLU A 311 -29.59 35.00 -29.77
CA GLU A 311 -28.13 35.17 -29.80
C GLU A 311 -27.72 35.88 -31.11
N PRO A 312 -26.99 36.99 -31.03
CA PRO A 312 -26.68 37.83 -32.22
C PRO A 312 -25.86 37.12 -33.29
N SER A 313 -25.14 36.05 -32.95
CA SER A 313 -24.22 35.36 -33.85
C SER A 313 -24.83 34.18 -34.62
N THR A 314 -25.85 33.52 -34.08
CA THR A 314 -26.39 32.30 -34.66
C THR A 314 -27.90 32.34 -34.97
N ASN A 315 -28.59 33.42 -34.63
CA ASN A 315 -30.06 33.56 -34.75
C ASN A 315 -30.82 32.44 -34.02
N ALA A 316 -30.18 31.71 -33.09
CA ALA A 316 -30.78 30.68 -32.27
C ALA A 316 -31.57 31.32 -31.11
N ARG A 317 -32.79 30.82 -30.88
CA ARG A 317 -33.62 31.23 -29.75
C ARG A 317 -33.11 30.58 -28.46
N ILE A 318 -32.68 31.39 -27.52
CA ILE A 318 -32.29 30.92 -26.19
C ILE A 318 -33.42 31.24 -25.22
N GLN A 319 -33.97 30.19 -24.57
CA GLN A 319 -34.80 30.36 -23.40
C GLN A 319 -34.03 29.85 -22.18
N SER A 320 -33.82 30.70 -21.20
CA SER A 320 -33.30 30.26 -19.91
C SER A 320 -34.33 29.40 -19.20
N LEU A 321 -33.95 28.15 -18.93
CA LEU A 321 -34.74 27.24 -18.12
C LEU A 321 -34.37 27.41 -16.65
N GLU A 322 -35.33 27.90 -15.85
CA GLU A 322 -35.19 27.95 -14.40
C GLU A 322 -35.78 26.69 -13.78
N PRO A 323 -35.15 26.12 -12.73
CA PRO A 323 -35.73 24.97 -12.02
C PRO A 323 -37.11 25.32 -11.42
N GLY A 324 -38.11 24.52 -11.76
CA GLY A 324 -39.46 24.73 -11.26
C GLY A 324 -40.38 25.54 -12.18
N LEU A 325 -39.99 25.82 -13.42
CA LEU A 325 -40.84 26.50 -14.40
C LEU A 325 -42.03 25.59 -14.77
N ILE A 326 -43.25 26.06 -14.52
CA ILE A 326 -44.48 25.41 -14.98
C ILE A 326 -44.92 26.08 -16.28
N GLY A 327 -44.70 25.40 -17.42
CA GLY A 327 -45.15 25.84 -18.74
C GLY A 327 -46.54 25.27 -19.09
N TYR A 328 -47.46 26.10 -19.49
CA TYR A 328 -48.78 25.65 -20.02
C TYR A 328 -48.67 25.44 -21.53
N LEU A 329 -49.02 24.23 -21.96
CA LEU A 329 -49.00 23.82 -23.37
C LEU A 329 -50.24 24.30 -24.09
N LYS A 330 -50.08 24.67 -25.35
CA LYS A 330 -51.19 24.99 -26.26
C LYS A 330 -51.67 23.72 -26.99
N GLN A 331 -52.87 23.79 -27.55
CA GLN A 331 -53.44 22.69 -28.31
C GLN A 331 -52.56 22.36 -29.54
N GLY A 332 -52.07 21.11 -29.61
CA GLY A 332 -51.13 20.67 -30.64
C GLY A 332 -49.68 20.55 -30.21
N GLU A 333 -49.32 20.99 -29.02
CA GLU A 333 -47.98 20.83 -28.43
C GLU A 333 -47.92 19.52 -27.62
N SER A 334 -46.88 18.75 -27.79
CA SER A 334 -46.61 17.57 -27.00
C SER A 334 -45.28 17.70 -26.24
N ILE A 335 -45.26 17.23 -25.02
CA ILE A 335 -44.06 17.19 -24.19
C ILE A 335 -43.32 15.89 -24.45
N ASN A 336 -42.08 16.00 -24.89
CA ASN A 336 -41.18 14.87 -24.87
C ASN A 336 -40.24 15.06 -23.64
N VAL A 337 -40.56 14.35 -22.57
CA VAL A 337 -39.71 14.33 -21.38
C VAL A 337 -38.53 13.42 -21.69
N VAL A 338 -37.37 14.03 -21.90
CA VAL A 338 -36.12 13.28 -21.88
C VAL A 338 -35.82 12.99 -20.40
N ASN A 339 -36.13 11.77 -19.98
CA ASN A 339 -35.77 11.29 -18.65
C ASN A 339 -34.45 10.54 -18.79
N PRO A 340 -33.29 11.22 -18.62
CA PRO A 340 -32.00 10.56 -18.60
C PRO A 340 -31.90 9.82 -17.26
N ASN A 341 -31.99 8.50 -17.32
CA ASN A 341 -31.75 7.64 -16.16
C ASN A 341 -30.26 7.69 -15.84
N ARG A 342 -29.83 8.75 -15.13
CA ARG A 342 -28.42 8.99 -14.77
C ARG A 342 -28.28 9.35 -13.30
N PRO A 343 -27.25 8.77 -12.61
CA PRO A 343 -26.36 7.72 -13.11
C PRO A 343 -27.09 6.41 -13.38
N GLY A 344 -26.73 5.71 -14.48
CA GLY A 344 -27.34 4.42 -14.82
C GLY A 344 -26.92 3.34 -13.80
N ASP A 345 -27.69 2.26 -13.71
CA ASP A 345 -27.49 1.15 -12.76
C ASP A 345 -26.12 0.47 -12.89
N THR A 346 -25.46 0.62 -14.04
CA THR A 346 -24.13 0.06 -14.32
C THR A 346 -22.97 0.94 -13.84
N PHE A 347 -23.21 2.20 -13.47
CA PHE A 347 -22.13 3.14 -13.11
C PHE A 347 -21.44 2.74 -11.80
N ALA A 348 -22.18 2.49 -10.74
CA ALA A 348 -21.60 2.11 -9.46
C ALA A 348 -20.80 0.80 -9.53
N PRO A 349 -21.30 -0.30 -10.16
CA PRO A 349 -20.50 -1.51 -10.36
C PRO A 349 -19.23 -1.29 -11.19
N PHE A 350 -19.27 -0.40 -12.19
CA PHE A 350 -18.09 -0.04 -12.99
C PHE A 350 -17.03 0.66 -12.14
N VAL A 351 -17.41 1.68 -11.37
CA VAL A 351 -16.52 2.38 -10.45
C VAL A 351 -15.89 1.41 -9.44
N GLU A 352 -16.69 0.52 -8.84
CA GLU A 352 -16.18 -0.51 -7.92
C GLU A 352 -15.17 -1.45 -8.59
N MET A 353 -15.39 -1.86 -9.82
CA MET A 353 -14.46 -2.70 -10.56
C MET A 353 -13.12 -1.98 -10.78
N VAL A 354 -13.14 -0.71 -11.20
CA VAL A 354 -11.92 0.08 -11.40
C VAL A 354 -11.16 0.26 -10.08
N LEU A 355 -11.86 0.58 -8.98
CA LEU A 355 -11.26 0.71 -7.66
C LEU A 355 -10.63 -0.61 -7.17
N ARG A 356 -11.24 -1.76 -7.46
CA ARG A 356 -10.64 -3.08 -7.16
C ARG A 356 -9.37 -3.32 -7.98
N MET A 357 -9.33 -2.93 -9.25
CA MET A 357 -8.11 -3.03 -10.08
C MET A 357 -6.99 -2.13 -9.54
N ILE A 358 -7.31 -0.93 -9.12
CA ILE A 358 -6.36 -0.02 -8.47
C ILE A 358 -5.84 -0.64 -7.16
N GLY A 359 -6.74 -1.12 -6.30
CA GLY A 359 -6.38 -1.77 -5.05
C GLY A 359 -5.48 -2.99 -5.26
N MET A 360 -5.79 -3.83 -6.26
CA MET A 360 -4.97 -4.98 -6.62
C MET A 360 -3.55 -4.58 -7.00
N SER A 361 -3.35 -3.51 -7.77
CA SER A 361 -2.02 -3.02 -8.15
C SER A 361 -1.21 -2.50 -6.96
N LEU A 362 -1.89 -1.94 -5.97
CA LEU A 362 -1.28 -1.42 -4.73
C LEU A 362 -1.20 -2.49 -3.62
N ASN A 363 -1.67 -3.71 -3.88
CA ASN A 363 -1.87 -4.77 -2.89
C ASN A 363 -2.75 -4.35 -1.70
N LEU A 364 -3.67 -3.42 -1.93
CA LEU A 364 -4.65 -2.98 -0.94
C LEU A 364 -6.00 -3.65 -1.21
N PRO A 365 -6.60 -4.34 -0.23
CA PRO A 365 -7.99 -4.74 -0.30
C PRO A 365 -8.90 -3.54 -0.57
N TYR A 366 -10.01 -3.78 -1.29
CA TYR A 366 -10.98 -2.74 -1.66
C TYR A 366 -11.44 -1.95 -0.44
N GLU A 367 -11.74 -2.63 0.66
CA GLU A 367 -12.23 -2.05 1.91
C GLU A 367 -11.21 -1.09 2.55
N LEU A 368 -9.91 -1.41 2.45
CA LEU A 368 -8.85 -0.54 2.97
C LEU A 368 -8.54 0.62 2.03
N LEU A 369 -8.72 0.44 0.71
CA LEU A 369 -8.56 1.50 -0.27
C LEU A 369 -9.68 2.54 -0.16
N THR A 370 -10.93 2.09 -0.10
CA THR A 370 -12.12 2.95 -0.09
C THR A 370 -12.59 3.33 1.31
N LYS A 371 -12.11 2.61 2.34
CA LYS A 371 -12.58 2.69 3.74
C LYS A 371 -14.10 2.38 3.86
N ASP A 372 -14.63 1.63 2.89
CA ASP A 372 -16.03 1.22 2.84
C ASP A 372 -16.17 -0.26 3.22
N PHE A 373 -16.77 -0.51 4.38
CA PHE A 373 -17.08 -1.83 4.91
C PHE A 373 -18.58 -2.17 4.82
N SER A 374 -19.39 -1.30 4.20
CA SER A 374 -20.86 -1.43 4.20
C SER A 374 -21.39 -2.70 3.53
N LYS A 375 -20.66 -3.22 2.54
CA LYS A 375 -21.03 -4.43 1.78
C LYS A 375 -20.36 -5.70 2.29
N THR A 376 -19.58 -5.64 3.37
CA THR A 376 -18.84 -6.79 3.90
C THR A 376 -19.46 -7.30 5.19
N ASN A 377 -19.48 -8.62 5.36
CA ASN A 377 -19.76 -9.22 6.65
C ASN A 377 -18.49 -9.23 7.52
N TYR A 378 -18.65 -9.49 8.82
CA TYR A 378 -17.53 -9.54 9.77
C TYR A 378 -16.37 -10.45 9.33
N SER A 379 -16.68 -11.64 8.82
CA SER A 379 -15.66 -12.61 8.39
C SER A 379 -14.87 -12.12 7.18
N SER A 380 -15.53 -11.52 6.20
CA SER A 380 -14.91 -10.97 5.00
C SER A 380 -14.09 -9.72 5.32
N ALA A 381 -14.61 -8.82 6.16
CA ALA A 381 -13.87 -7.65 6.63
C ALA A 381 -12.60 -8.04 7.38
N ARG A 382 -12.69 -9.05 8.27
CA ARG A 382 -11.52 -9.58 8.98
C ARG A 382 -10.49 -10.18 8.03
N ALA A 383 -10.92 -10.95 7.03
CA ALA A 383 -10.00 -11.53 6.04
C ALA A 383 -9.28 -10.43 5.23
N ALA A 384 -9.99 -9.39 4.79
CA ALA A 384 -9.41 -8.25 4.11
C ALA A 384 -8.38 -7.51 5.00
N MET A 385 -8.70 -7.28 6.28
CA MET A 385 -7.78 -6.66 7.23
C MET A 385 -6.51 -7.49 7.45
N LEU A 386 -6.65 -8.83 7.59
CA LEU A 386 -5.50 -9.72 7.78
C LEU A 386 -4.59 -9.76 6.55
N GLU A 387 -5.15 -9.75 5.35
CA GLU A 387 -4.36 -9.68 4.11
C GLU A 387 -3.63 -8.34 4.00
N GLY A 388 -4.30 -7.22 4.29
CA GLY A 388 -3.66 -5.91 4.37
C GLY A 388 -2.52 -5.88 5.40
N ARG A 389 -2.73 -6.41 6.61
CA ARG A 389 -1.70 -6.48 7.67
C ARG A 389 -0.45 -7.26 7.22
N ARG A 390 -0.62 -8.39 6.50
CA ARG A 390 0.49 -9.16 5.94
C ARG A 390 1.36 -8.33 4.99
N MET A 391 0.71 -7.58 4.11
CA MET A 391 1.39 -6.68 3.18
C MET A 391 2.13 -5.56 3.95
N PHE A 392 1.47 -4.90 4.90
CA PHE A 392 2.07 -3.83 5.70
C PHE A 392 3.29 -4.31 6.50
N LEU A 393 3.21 -5.50 7.12
CA LEU A 393 4.36 -6.10 7.83
C LEU A 393 5.55 -6.36 6.91
N THR A 394 5.30 -6.82 5.69
CA THR A 394 6.36 -7.04 4.70
C THR A 394 7.07 -5.73 4.35
N TRP A 395 6.32 -4.67 4.09
CA TRP A 395 6.88 -3.36 3.76
C TRP A 395 7.50 -2.67 4.97
N ARG A 396 6.94 -2.84 6.16
CA ARG A 396 7.53 -2.37 7.42
C ARG A 396 8.91 -2.98 7.64
N SER A 397 9.03 -4.30 7.51
CA SER A 397 10.30 -5.03 7.62
C SER A 397 11.32 -4.61 6.55
N TRP A 398 10.87 -4.36 5.32
CA TRP A 398 11.74 -3.85 4.26
C TRP A 398 12.23 -2.42 4.56
N PHE A 399 11.32 -1.53 4.94
CA PHE A 399 11.60 -0.12 5.22
C PHE A 399 12.54 0.03 6.42
N SER A 400 12.28 -0.69 7.51
CA SER A 400 13.15 -0.66 8.69
C SER A 400 14.58 -1.07 8.35
N ARG A 401 14.77 -2.13 7.57
CA ARG A 401 16.11 -2.59 7.16
C ARG A 401 16.81 -1.64 6.20
N LYS A 402 16.09 -0.96 5.32
CA LYS A 402 16.69 -0.11 4.27
C LYS A 402 16.88 1.34 4.69
N PHE A 403 16.01 1.85 5.57
CA PHE A 403 16.03 3.23 6.02
C PHE A 403 16.45 3.35 7.49
N CYS A 404 15.74 2.70 8.40
CA CYS A 404 15.93 2.93 9.84
C CYS A 404 17.23 2.29 10.37
N GLN A 405 17.50 1.04 10.02
CA GLN A 405 18.67 0.31 10.53
C GLN A 405 20.02 0.99 10.19
N PRO A 406 20.28 1.44 8.95
CA PRO A 406 21.52 2.12 8.66
C PRO A 406 21.72 3.43 9.44
N ILE A 407 20.62 4.11 9.79
CA ILE A 407 20.67 5.34 10.59
C ILE A 407 20.97 4.98 12.05
N TRP A 408 20.32 3.96 12.60
CA TRP A 408 20.62 3.43 13.92
C TRP A 408 22.09 3.06 14.08
N ASP A 409 22.65 2.35 13.10
CA ASP A 409 24.07 1.97 13.09
C ASP A 409 25.01 3.19 13.20
N LEU A 410 24.66 4.27 12.49
CA LEU A 410 25.44 5.51 12.50
C LEU A 410 25.30 6.30 13.81
N ILE A 411 24.13 6.26 14.43
CA ILE A 411 23.86 6.97 15.69
C ILE A 411 24.58 6.29 16.85
N LEU A 412 24.52 4.96 16.93
CA LEU A 412 25.23 4.21 17.96
C LEU A 412 26.74 4.33 17.82
N GLU A 413 27.26 4.38 16.59
CA GLU A 413 28.68 4.62 16.36
C GLU A 413 29.10 6.02 16.85
N GLU A 414 28.30 7.07 16.58
CA GLU A 414 28.58 8.40 17.13
C GLU A 414 28.50 8.40 18.65
N ALA A 415 27.52 7.71 19.23
CA ALA A 415 27.38 7.59 20.67
C ALA A 415 28.59 6.88 21.32
N TYR A 416 29.09 5.82 20.69
CA TYR A 416 30.31 5.15 21.10
C TYR A 416 31.54 6.10 21.09
N LEU A 417 31.72 6.85 19.99
CA LEU A 417 32.82 7.81 19.85
C LEU A 417 32.74 8.99 20.83
N ARG A 418 31.61 9.20 21.48
CA ARG A 418 31.35 10.24 22.47
C ARG A 418 31.24 9.70 23.90
N ASP A 419 31.60 8.45 24.13
CA ASP A 419 31.50 7.78 25.43
C ASP A 419 30.07 7.74 26.03
N LEU A 420 29.04 7.84 25.17
CA LEU A 420 27.63 7.70 25.56
C LEU A 420 27.13 6.27 25.48
N PHE A 421 27.86 5.41 24.79
CA PHE A 421 27.57 3.99 24.61
C PHE A 421 28.83 3.18 24.88
N ASN A 422 28.90 2.53 26.05
CA ASN A 422 30.12 1.90 26.57
C ASN A 422 30.27 0.45 26.09
N ALA A 423 30.28 0.22 24.79
CA ALA A 423 30.40 -1.11 24.18
C ALA A 423 31.87 -1.53 24.04
N PRO A 424 32.35 -2.59 24.73
CA PRO A 424 33.71 -3.09 24.55
C PRO A 424 33.92 -3.58 23.12
N ASP A 425 35.12 -3.29 22.56
CA ASP A 425 35.49 -3.74 21.20
C ASP A 425 34.43 -3.48 20.12
N PHE A 426 33.82 -2.30 20.18
CA PHE A 426 32.68 -1.92 19.35
C PHE A 426 32.87 -2.22 17.86
N TYR A 427 34.02 -1.87 17.30
CA TYR A 427 34.26 -2.05 15.87
C TYR A 427 34.42 -3.50 15.45
N GLU A 428 34.90 -4.38 16.34
CA GLU A 428 34.99 -5.81 16.10
C GLU A 428 33.59 -6.45 16.05
N PHE A 429 32.72 -6.04 16.97
CA PHE A 429 31.36 -6.58 17.11
C PHE A 429 30.26 -5.60 16.72
N ARG A 430 30.57 -4.62 15.84
CA ARG A 430 29.65 -3.55 15.45
C ARG A 430 28.28 -4.08 15.03
N SER A 431 28.24 -5.10 14.19
CA SER A 431 26.97 -5.68 13.68
C SER A 431 26.11 -6.29 14.78
N GLU A 432 26.70 -6.72 15.89
CA GLU A 432 25.98 -7.25 17.03
C GLU A 432 25.51 -6.14 17.97
N TYR A 433 26.36 -5.14 18.23
CA TYR A 433 25.98 -3.98 19.04
C TYR A 433 24.88 -3.13 18.42
N THR A 434 24.81 -3.08 17.10
CA THR A 434 23.78 -2.33 16.37
C THR A 434 22.58 -3.19 15.99
N ARG A 435 22.52 -4.45 16.44
CA ARG A 435 21.40 -5.33 16.15
C ARG A 435 20.13 -4.86 16.84
N ALA A 436 19.07 -4.62 16.07
CA ALA A 436 17.78 -4.18 16.59
C ALA A 436 16.60 -4.91 15.93
N SER A 437 15.51 -5.04 16.68
CA SER A 437 14.18 -5.35 16.19
C SER A 437 13.39 -4.04 16.10
N TRP A 438 12.68 -3.83 15.00
CA TRP A 438 11.92 -2.59 14.77
C TRP A 438 10.44 -2.81 15.06
N ILE A 439 9.95 -2.14 16.08
CA ILE A 439 8.56 -2.21 16.52
C ILE A 439 7.81 -1.04 15.91
N GLY A 440 6.74 -1.32 15.20
CA GLY A 440 5.81 -0.30 14.68
C GLY A 440 4.52 -0.27 15.48
N GLY A 441 3.72 0.76 15.30
CA GLY A 441 2.40 0.84 15.90
C GLY A 441 1.58 -0.43 15.67
N GLY A 442 0.94 -0.91 16.74
CA GLY A 442 0.06 -2.06 16.70
C GLY A 442 -1.25 -1.74 15.98
N TRP A 443 -1.87 -2.76 15.43
CA TRP A 443 -3.25 -2.63 14.96
C TRP A 443 -4.22 -3.00 16.06
N GLY A 444 -5.28 -2.20 16.20
CA GLY A 444 -6.37 -2.52 17.13
C GLY A 444 -6.94 -3.92 16.88
N TRP A 445 -7.44 -4.53 17.92
CA TRP A 445 -8.13 -5.83 17.82
C TRP A 445 -9.47 -5.67 17.09
N VAL A 446 -9.79 -6.62 16.23
CA VAL A 446 -11.11 -6.71 15.58
C VAL A 446 -12.11 -7.34 16.54
N ASP A 447 -11.68 -8.36 17.30
CA ASP A 447 -12.43 -9.01 18.38
C ASP A 447 -11.53 -9.12 19.61
N PRO A 448 -11.57 -8.13 20.52
CA PRO A 448 -10.64 -8.08 21.65
C PRO A 448 -10.63 -9.33 22.51
N VAL A 449 -11.80 -9.92 22.77
CA VAL A 449 -11.91 -11.10 23.66
C VAL A 449 -11.24 -12.32 23.02
N LYS A 450 -11.61 -12.63 21.78
CA LYS A 450 -11.06 -13.81 21.09
C LYS A 450 -9.58 -13.66 20.76
N GLU A 451 -9.13 -12.44 20.41
CA GLU A 451 -7.73 -12.20 20.08
C GLU A 451 -6.84 -12.30 21.34
N VAL A 452 -7.27 -11.73 22.48
CA VAL A 452 -6.55 -11.89 23.76
C VAL A 452 -6.50 -13.34 24.24
N GLU A 453 -7.62 -14.08 24.14
CA GLU A 453 -7.62 -15.53 24.45
C GLU A 453 -6.69 -16.31 23.53
N SER A 454 -6.67 -15.99 22.25
CA SER A 454 -5.80 -16.62 21.25
C SER A 454 -4.34 -16.38 21.58
N SER A 455 -3.95 -15.12 21.87
CA SER A 455 -2.59 -14.74 22.26
C SER A 455 -2.17 -15.46 23.55
N LYS A 456 -3.06 -15.50 24.56
CA LYS A 456 -2.80 -16.24 25.79
C LYS A 456 -2.53 -17.72 25.52
N LYS A 457 -3.39 -18.38 24.73
CA LYS A 457 -3.21 -19.79 24.37
C LYS A 457 -1.94 -20.00 23.54
N ALA A 458 -1.60 -19.08 22.62
CA ALA A 458 -0.36 -19.18 21.84
C ALA A 458 0.89 -19.13 22.73
N ILE A 459 0.91 -18.27 23.74
CA ILE A 459 1.99 -18.22 24.73
C ILE A 459 2.02 -19.50 25.59
N ASP A 460 0.88 -19.95 26.10
CA ASP A 460 0.77 -21.12 26.95
C ASP A 460 1.22 -22.41 26.24
N TYR A 461 0.97 -22.52 24.92
CA TYR A 461 1.42 -23.64 24.08
C TYR A 461 2.84 -23.46 23.51
N GLY A 462 3.54 -22.35 23.82
CA GLY A 462 4.90 -22.09 23.31
C GLY A 462 4.96 -21.78 21.81
N LEU A 463 3.85 -21.40 21.19
CA LEU A 463 3.77 -20.98 19.78
C LEU A 463 4.14 -19.53 19.58
N SER A 464 4.07 -18.71 20.64
CA SER A 464 4.43 -17.29 20.64
C SER A 464 5.07 -16.94 21.98
N THR A 465 5.71 -15.77 22.05
CA THR A 465 6.28 -15.24 23.29
C THR A 465 5.53 -13.98 23.72
N LEU A 466 5.62 -13.63 25.01
CA LEU A 466 5.07 -12.36 25.51
C LEU A 466 5.68 -11.18 24.75
N SER A 467 6.96 -11.24 24.43
CA SER A 467 7.67 -10.23 23.64
C SER A 467 7.06 -10.06 22.25
N ASP A 468 6.75 -11.14 21.55
CA ASP A 468 6.17 -11.09 20.20
C ASP A 468 4.74 -10.56 20.22
N GLU A 469 3.91 -11.00 21.19
CA GLU A 469 2.52 -10.53 21.32
C GLU A 469 2.46 -9.04 21.68
N VAL A 470 3.31 -8.58 22.60
CA VAL A 470 3.40 -7.16 23.00
C VAL A 470 3.95 -6.30 21.87
N ALA A 471 4.96 -6.79 21.14
CA ALA A 471 5.48 -6.10 19.95
C ALA A 471 4.43 -6.02 18.83
N GLY A 472 3.59 -7.04 18.67
CA GLY A 472 2.42 -7.01 17.77
C GLY A 472 1.41 -5.92 18.11
N GLN A 473 1.35 -5.49 19.38
CA GLN A 473 0.55 -4.36 19.86
C GLN A 473 1.31 -3.01 19.81
N GLY A 474 2.54 -2.99 19.27
CA GLY A 474 3.34 -1.78 19.13
C GLY A 474 3.99 -1.29 20.42
N LYS A 475 4.20 -2.17 21.39
CA LYS A 475 4.80 -1.86 22.69
C LYS A 475 6.04 -2.70 22.94
N ASP A 476 6.95 -2.18 23.76
CA ASP A 476 8.06 -2.96 24.29
C ASP A 476 7.60 -3.76 25.51
N TRP A 477 7.91 -5.05 25.54
CA TRP A 477 7.47 -5.94 26.63
C TRP A 477 8.18 -5.65 27.97
N GLU A 478 9.44 -5.20 27.94
CA GLU A 478 10.18 -4.82 29.17
C GLU A 478 9.59 -3.54 29.77
N GLU A 479 9.31 -2.52 28.93
CA GLU A 479 8.63 -1.30 29.37
C GLU A 479 7.24 -1.59 29.97
N VAL A 480 6.48 -2.49 29.32
CA VAL A 480 5.15 -2.91 29.84
C VAL A 480 5.27 -3.59 31.19
N LEU A 481 6.28 -4.46 31.40
CA LEU A 481 6.48 -5.12 32.67
C LEU A 481 6.99 -4.15 33.75
N GLU A 482 7.93 -3.26 33.41
CA GLU A 482 8.40 -2.21 34.32
C GLU A 482 7.25 -1.28 34.75
N GLN A 483 6.39 -0.90 33.79
CA GLN A 483 5.21 -0.09 34.07
C GLN A 483 4.21 -0.82 34.98
N LYS A 484 3.91 -2.09 34.70
CA LYS A 484 3.05 -2.91 35.56
C LYS A 484 3.60 -3.02 36.99
N LYS A 485 4.92 -3.15 37.13
CA LYS A 485 5.56 -3.18 38.44
C LYS A 485 5.34 -1.85 39.19
N ARG A 486 5.59 -0.71 38.54
CA ARG A 486 5.36 0.62 39.12
C ARG A 486 3.90 0.84 39.51
N GLU A 487 2.97 0.41 38.66
CA GLU A 487 1.53 0.49 38.93
C GLU A 487 1.15 -0.36 40.14
N LYS A 488 1.67 -1.59 40.25
CA LYS A 488 1.43 -2.47 41.38
C LYS A 488 1.96 -1.88 42.70
N GLU A 489 3.20 -1.39 42.69
CA GLU A 489 3.80 -0.72 43.85
C GLU A 489 2.98 0.51 44.27
N LYS A 490 2.49 1.30 43.31
CA LYS A 490 1.68 2.49 43.56
C LYS A 490 0.28 2.14 44.12
N LEU A 491 -0.34 1.08 43.63
CA LEU A 491 -1.61 0.58 44.12
C LEU A 491 -1.51 0.04 45.56
N GLU A 492 -0.43 -0.70 45.84
CA GLU A 492 -0.11 -1.18 47.19
C GLU A 492 0.10 0.04 48.17
N GLU A 493 0.86 1.05 47.72
CA GLU A 493 1.04 2.29 48.49
C GLU A 493 -0.27 3.02 48.80
N LEU A 494 -1.21 3.03 47.83
CA LEU A 494 -2.52 3.69 47.97
C LEU A 494 -3.57 2.79 48.64
N GLY A 495 -3.25 1.54 49.00
CA GLY A 495 -4.18 0.57 49.58
C GLY A 495 -5.28 0.12 48.61
N LEU A 496 -5.07 0.27 47.28
CA LEU A 496 -5.99 -0.14 46.23
C LEU A 496 -5.63 -1.55 45.74
N ASN A 497 -6.61 -2.45 45.69
CA ASN A 497 -6.40 -3.80 45.19
C ASN A 497 -7.06 -3.96 43.82
N LEU A 498 -6.28 -4.16 42.76
CA LEU A 498 -6.80 -4.37 41.41
C LEU A 498 -7.56 -5.70 41.26
N ASP A 499 -7.29 -6.68 42.10
CA ASP A 499 -7.99 -7.98 42.08
C ASP A 499 -9.48 -7.84 42.44
N ALA A 500 -9.87 -6.73 43.03
CA ALA A 500 -11.27 -6.41 43.35
C ALA A 500 -12.07 -5.83 42.16
N THR A 501 -11.41 -5.38 41.09
CA THR A 501 -12.03 -4.76 39.91
C THR A 501 -12.12 -5.68 38.68
N THR A 502 -11.34 -6.73 38.63
CA THR A 502 -11.52 -7.81 37.63
C THR A 502 -12.48 -8.83 38.20
N GLY A 503 -13.77 -8.61 37.91
CA GLY A 503 -14.87 -9.40 38.43
C GLY A 503 -14.79 -10.88 38.10
N ASP A 504 -14.06 -11.63 38.93
CA ASP A 504 -14.31 -13.05 39.14
C ASP A 504 -15.35 -13.19 40.26
N ARG A 505 -16.55 -12.61 40.04
CA ARG A 505 -17.73 -13.06 40.73
C ARG A 505 -18.08 -14.41 40.13
N ARG A 506 -17.44 -15.48 40.62
CA ARG A 506 -18.10 -16.79 40.62
C ARG A 506 -19.42 -16.59 41.36
N PRO A 507 -20.56 -16.98 40.79
CA PRO A 507 -21.79 -17.06 41.59
C PRO A 507 -21.48 -18.01 42.72
N GLN A 508 -21.50 -17.49 43.96
CA GLN A 508 -21.66 -18.33 45.13
C GLN A 508 -22.98 -19.03 44.91
N THR A 509 -22.91 -20.30 44.57
CA THR A 509 -24.01 -21.23 44.71
C THR A 509 -24.24 -21.36 46.18
N ASP A 510 -25.28 -20.67 46.70
CA ASP A 510 -25.92 -20.98 47.96
C ASP A 510 -26.59 -22.36 47.84
N ASP A 511 -25.85 -23.40 48.09
CA ASP A 511 -26.34 -24.75 48.29
C ASP A 511 -25.71 -25.31 49.56
N GLU A 512 -26.25 -24.89 50.68
CA GLU A 512 -26.34 -25.71 51.89
C GLU A 512 -27.58 -25.28 52.67
N LYS A 513 -28.73 -25.90 52.38
CA LYS A 513 -29.81 -26.09 53.31
C LYS A 513 -30.07 -27.57 53.50
N PRO A 514 -30.25 -28.02 54.77
CA PRO A 514 -30.29 -29.44 55.09
C PRO A 514 -31.60 -30.07 54.67
N THR A 515 -31.47 -31.30 54.25
CA THR A 515 -32.55 -32.28 53.98
C THR A 515 -33.51 -32.36 55.14
N ASP A 516 -34.81 -32.11 54.94
CA ASP A 516 -35.88 -32.66 55.77
C ASP A 516 -36.74 -33.62 54.91
N ASP A 517 -36.68 -34.86 55.36
CA ASP A 517 -37.36 -36.03 54.88
C ASP A 517 -38.85 -35.90 55.14
N ARG A 518 -39.72 -35.91 54.13
CA ARG A 518 -41.10 -36.43 54.21
C ARG A 518 -41.68 -36.65 52.84
N ARG A 519 -41.78 -37.94 52.47
CA ARG A 519 -42.74 -38.39 51.49
C ARG A 519 -44.18 -38.26 52.00
N PRO A 520 -45.16 -38.09 51.16
CA PRO A 520 -46.13 -39.20 50.96
C PRO A 520 -46.37 -39.54 49.49
N GLN A 521 -46.73 -40.79 49.40
CA GLN A 521 -47.21 -41.53 48.25
C GLN A 521 -48.61 -41.10 47.77
N THR A 522 -48.91 -41.67 46.61
CA THR A 522 -50.24 -42.00 45.97
C THR A 522 -50.75 -40.91 45.03
N ASP A 523 -51.37 -41.18 43.92
CA ASP A 523 -51.75 -42.41 43.18
C ASP A 523 -52.16 -41.99 41.77
N ASP A 524 -52.00 -42.95 40.86
CA ASP A 524 -52.86 -43.36 39.75
C ASP A 524 -53.44 -42.39 38.72
N GLY A 525 -53.37 -42.94 37.52
CA GLY A 525 -54.34 -42.81 36.43
C GLY A 525 -53.79 -42.10 35.18
N GLY A 526 -53.34 -42.74 34.21
CA GLY A 526 -54.01 -43.70 33.33
C GLY A 526 -54.21 -43.07 31.96
N SER A 527 -53.82 -43.83 30.95
CA SER A 527 -54.40 -43.86 29.60
C SER A 527 -53.76 -43.02 28.49
N THR A 528 -52.89 -43.69 27.68
CA THR A 528 -53.18 -44.14 26.29
C THR A 528 -53.57 -43.03 25.32
N THR A 529 -52.96 -42.90 24.22
CA THR A 529 -52.87 -43.60 22.94
C THR A 529 -52.02 -42.73 22.00
N ASP A 530 -51.05 -43.32 21.34
CA ASP A 530 -51.03 -43.73 19.94
C ASP A 530 -51.29 -42.56 18.94
N ASP A 531 -50.41 -42.35 18.06
CA ASP A 531 -50.20 -42.86 16.73
C ASP A 531 -49.15 -41.99 15.97
N ARG A 532 -48.07 -42.65 15.54
CA ARG A 532 -47.70 -43.02 14.18
C ARG A 532 -47.62 -41.90 13.15
N ALA A 533 -46.41 -41.85 12.70
CA ALA A 533 -45.94 -42.26 11.34
C ALA A 533 -46.05 -41.14 10.31
N ALA A 534 -45.04 -40.98 9.70
CA ALA A 534 -44.41 -41.47 8.49
C ALA A 534 -44.12 -40.35 7.51
N GLU A 535 -42.89 -40.39 7.05
CA GLU A 535 -42.49 -40.55 5.63
C GLU A 535 -42.91 -39.41 4.70
N GLU A 536 -42.11 -38.97 3.89
CA GLU A 536 -41.13 -39.36 2.88
C GLU A 536 -40.96 -38.21 1.90
N LYS A 537 -39.70 -38.00 1.51
CA LYS A 537 -39.19 -37.92 0.13
C LYS A 537 -39.91 -37.07 -0.92
N LYS A 538 -39.19 -36.29 -1.61
CA LYS A 538 -38.68 -36.38 -2.99
C LYS A 538 -38.35 -35.00 -3.51
N ASP A 539 -37.16 -34.89 -3.91
CA ASP A 539 -36.56 -34.95 -5.26
C ASP A 539 -37.02 -33.86 -6.23
N ALA A 540 -36.01 -33.20 -6.63
CA ALA A 540 -35.47 -33.13 -8.00
C ALA A 540 -35.97 -32.00 -8.87
N GLU A 541 -34.97 -31.34 -9.36
CA GLU A 541 -34.65 -31.03 -10.75
C GLU A 541 -35.29 -29.84 -11.44
N THR A 542 -34.33 -29.16 -12.02
CA THR A 542 -34.34 -28.44 -13.31
C THR A 542 -35.09 -27.11 -13.35
N GLU A 543 -34.34 -26.04 -13.60
CA GLU A 543 -33.65 -25.58 -14.82
C GLU A 543 -32.52 -24.56 -14.51
#